data_6523eee9ec7196e594f485ed514a35da
#
_entry.id   6523eee9ec7196e594f485ed514a35da
#
_cell.length_a   1.000
_cell.length_b   1.000
_cell.length_c   1.000
_cell.angle_alpha   90.00
_cell.angle_beta   90.00
_cell.angle_gamma   90.00
#
_symmetry.space_group_name_H-M   'P 1'
#
loop_
_entity.id
_entity.type
_entity.pdbx_description
1 polymer ?
#
loop_
_entity_poly.entity_id
_entity_poly.type
_entity_poly.pdbx_seq_one_letter_code
_entity_poly.pdbx_strand_id
1 'polypeptide(L)'
;MGDPAERSQIRDELPTLRFDTPGEWERWLESWHERSSGVWLALAKRGTGVTGLTYAEALDGAICFGWIDGQKAALDERFWLQRFTPRRPRSRWSQINRARADELAGAGRMRAAGAAQVERAKLDGRWEAAYAGQRTAAVPEDLTAGLAANPAAQEFFATLDSANRYAILYRIHEAKRPPTRARRIERYVAMLAARETIHP
;
A
#
# COMPACT_ATOMS: atom_id res chain seq x y z
N MET A 1 -1.56 14.45 -12.96
CA MET A 1 -0.24 13.90 -13.32
C MET A 1 0.78 14.85 -12.74
N GLY A 2 1.42 14.51 -11.60
CA GLY A 2 2.46 15.37 -11.00
C GLY A 2 3.74 15.29 -11.84
N ASP A 3 4.40 16.42 -11.98
CA ASP A 3 5.63 16.60 -12.75
C ASP A 3 6.70 15.57 -12.31
N PRO A 4 7.44 14.93 -13.24
CA PRO A 4 8.61 14.10 -12.92
C PRO A 4 9.65 14.81 -12.05
N ALA A 5 9.78 16.14 -12.18
CA ALA A 5 10.67 16.97 -11.37
C ALA A 5 10.22 17.05 -9.89
N GLU A 6 8.90 17.15 -9.61
CA GLU A 6 8.39 17.12 -8.23
C GLU A 6 8.61 15.75 -7.55
N ARG A 7 8.53 14.65 -8.32
CA ARG A 7 8.84 13.31 -7.81
C ARG A 7 10.33 13.12 -7.50
N SER A 8 11.21 13.84 -8.21
CA SER A 8 12.66 13.85 -7.93
C SER A 8 12.98 14.62 -6.66
N GLN A 9 12.34 15.78 -6.45
CA GLN A 9 12.57 16.63 -5.26
C GLN A 9 12.19 15.92 -3.95
N ILE A 10 11.10 15.13 -3.93
CA ILE A 10 10.70 14.36 -2.74
C ILE A 10 11.72 13.24 -2.40
N ARG A 11 12.48 12.75 -3.37
CA ARG A 11 13.55 11.76 -3.12
C ARG A 11 14.75 12.38 -2.39
N ASP A 12 15.03 13.65 -2.63
CA ASP A 12 16.21 14.33 -2.09
C ASP A 12 16.05 14.74 -0.61
N GLU A 13 14.81 14.73 -0.07
CA GLU A 13 14.53 15.12 1.32
C GLU A 13 14.66 13.97 2.34
N LEU A 14 14.61 12.69 1.91
CA LEU A 14 14.70 11.54 2.80
C LEU A 14 16.00 10.78 2.58
N PRO A 15 16.68 10.35 3.67
CA PRO A 15 17.91 9.56 3.54
C PRO A 15 17.62 8.22 2.86
N THR A 16 18.56 7.78 2.03
CA THR A 16 18.58 6.41 1.50
C THR A 16 19.52 5.59 2.37
N LEU A 17 18.97 4.54 2.99
CA LEU A 17 19.70 3.64 3.87
C LEU A 17 19.65 2.21 3.34
N ARG A 18 20.66 1.42 3.71
CA ARG A 18 20.73 0.00 3.47
C ARG A 18 21.07 -0.72 4.77
N PHE A 19 20.40 -1.82 5.01
CA PHE A 19 20.68 -2.71 6.14
C PHE A 19 20.89 -4.14 5.60
N ASP A 20 21.81 -4.86 6.20
CA ASP A 20 22.08 -6.23 5.80
C ASP A 20 21.25 -7.23 6.59
N THR A 21 20.73 -6.84 7.76
CA THR A 21 19.92 -7.69 8.63
C THR A 21 18.66 -7.00 9.18
N PRO A 22 17.60 -7.75 9.53
CA PRO A 22 16.44 -7.22 10.23
C PRO A 22 16.79 -6.51 11.54
N GLY A 23 17.76 -7.06 12.28
CA GLY A 23 18.19 -6.49 13.57
C GLY A 23 18.85 -5.10 13.43
N GLU A 24 19.56 -4.83 12.33
CA GLU A 24 20.11 -3.49 12.06
C GLU A 24 19.00 -2.49 11.78
N TRP A 25 18.02 -2.88 10.98
CA TRP A 25 16.84 -2.07 10.70
C TRP A 25 16.03 -1.77 11.96
N GLU A 26 15.78 -2.77 12.80
CA GLU A 26 15.05 -2.59 14.07
C GLU A 26 15.81 -1.67 15.03
N ARG A 27 17.14 -1.78 15.15
CA ARG A 27 17.96 -0.85 15.95
C ARG A 27 17.90 0.59 15.43
N TRP A 28 17.90 0.76 14.12
CA TRP A 28 17.72 2.09 13.53
C TRP A 28 16.33 2.64 13.87
N LEU A 29 15.27 1.85 13.70
CA LEU A 29 13.91 2.25 14.07
C LEU A 29 13.81 2.59 15.56
N GLU A 30 14.43 1.82 16.44
CA GLU A 30 14.42 2.06 17.87
C GLU A 30 14.97 3.46 18.21
N SER A 31 15.98 3.89 17.49
CA SER A 31 16.62 5.20 17.69
C SER A 31 15.92 6.36 16.98
N TRP A 32 15.25 6.09 15.85
CA TRP A 32 14.83 7.14 14.91
C TRP A 32 13.34 7.18 14.57
N HIS A 33 12.54 6.17 14.97
CA HIS A 33 11.14 6.11 14.53
C HIS A 33 10.28 7.32 14.91
N GLU A 34 10.60 8.00 16.02
CA GLU A 34 9.89 9.21 16.47
C GLU A 34 10.47 10.52 15.89
N ARG A 35 11.72 10.49 15.43
CA ARG A 35 12.46 11.68 15.01
C ARG A 35 12.55 11.82 13.50
N SER A 36 12.47 10.71 12.76
CA SER A 36 12.59 10.71 11.32
C SER A 36 11.22 10.85 10.64
N SER A 37 11.15 11.69 9.62
CA SER A 37 9.96 11.83 8.76
C SER A 37 9.81 10.69 7.76
N GLY A 38 10.83 9.84 7.60
CA GLY A 38 10.83 8.69 6.70
C GLY A 38 12.22 8.33 6.21
N VAL A 39 12.28 7.27 5.43
CA VAL A 39 13.50 6.73 4.84
C VAL A 39 13.21 6.01 3.54
N TRP A 40 14.16 6.04 2.61
CA TRP A 40 14.23 5.13 1.49
C TRP A 40 15.14 3.96 1.86
N LEU A 41 14.62 2.73 1.83
CA LEU A 41 15.45 1.53 2.00
C LEU A 41 15.85 0.97 0.64
N ALA A 42 17.17 0.81 0.45
CA ALA A 42 17.72 0.09 -0.69
C ALA A 42 17.62 -1.42 -0.43
N LEU A 43 16.71 -2.08 -1.14
CA LEU A 43 16.44 -3.50 -1.02
C LEU A 43 16.97 -4.24 -2.26
N ALA A 44 17.60 -5.39 -2.06
CA ALA A 44 18.17 -6.17 -3.13
C ALA A 44 17.08 -6.72 -4.07
N LYS A 45 17.34 -6.67 -5.38
CA LYS A 45 16.50 -7.33 -6.38
C LYS A 45 16.72 -8.84 -6.34
N ARG A 46 15.68 -9.60 -6.61
CA ARG A 46 15.76 -11.06 -6.71
C ARG A 46 16.73 -11.46 -7.83
N GLY A 47 17.52 -12.50 -7.58
CA GLY A 47 18.43 -13.07 -8.58
C GLY A 47 19.76 -12.32 -8.75
N THR A 48 20.04 -11.27 -7.97
CA THR A 48 21.29 -10.51 -8.04
C THR A 48 22.44 -11.11 -7.22
N GLY A 49 22.17 -12.17 -6.45
CA GLY A 49 23.15 -12.76 -5.53
C GLY A 49 23.49 -11.87 -4.31
N VAL A 50 22.86 -10.71 -4.19
CA VAL A 50 23.03 -9.84 -3.03
C VAL A 50 22.16 -10.31 -1.89
N THR A 51 22.75 -10.59 -0.73
CA THR A 51 22.05 -10.83 0.53
C THR A 51 21.80 -9.51 1.24
N GLY A 52 20.77 -9.44 2.06
CA GLY A 52 20.42 -8.26 2.82
C GLY A 52 18.98 -8.31 3.32
N LEU A 53 18.56 -7.23 3.95
CA LEU A 53 17.20 -7.08 4.44
C LEU A 53 16.18 -7.25 3.31
N THR A 54 15.23 -8.17 3.47
CA THR A 54 14.14 -8.39 2.52
C THR A 54 13.02 -7.37 2.75
N TYR A 55 12.16 -7.18 1.72
CA TYR A 55 10.98 -6.32 1.88
C TYR A 55 10.04 -6.80 2.99
N ALA A 56 9.85 -8.11 3.15
CA ALA A 56 8.97 -8.66 4.19
C ALA A 56 9.51 -8.34 5.59
N GLU A 57 10.80 -8.53 5.82
CA GLU A 57 11.45 -8.20 7.10
C GLU A 57 11.46 -6.69 7.36
N ALA A 58 11.68 -5.88 6.33
CA ALA A 58 11.60 -4.43 6.44
C ALA A 58 10.18 -3.96 6.84
N LEU A 59 9.15 -4.57 6.25
CA LEU A 59 7.75 -4.29 6.56
C LEU A 59 7.41 -4.71 7.99
N ASP A 60 7.89 -5.86 8.44
CA ASP A 60 7.70 -6.33 9.81
C ASP A 60 8.24 -5.34 10.84
N GLY A 61 9.50 -4.94 10.68
CA GLY A 61 10.10 -3.92 11.53
C GLY A 61 9.31 -2.62 11.50
N ALA A 62 8.95 -2.15 10.31
CA ALA A 62 8.14 -0.93 10.14
C ALA A 62 6.80 -1.01 10.90
N ILE A 63 6.06 -2.11 10.77
CA ILE A 63 4.78 -2.32 11.47
C ILE A 63 5.00 -2.31 12.98
N CYS A 64 6.04 -3.00 13.48
CA CYS A 64 6.35 -3.06 14.92
C CYS A 64 6.58 -1.67 15.53
N PHE A 65 7.13 -0.73 14.78
CA PHE A 65 7.39 0.65 15.21
C PHE A 65 6.34 1.67 14.74
N GLY A 66 5.20 1.23 14.21
CA GLY A 66 4.10 2.11 13.79
C GLY A 66 4.36 2.85 12.50
N TRP A 67 5.22 2.32 11.65
CA TRP A 67 5.52 2.84 10.32
C TRP A 67 4.73 2.11 9.24
N ILE A 68 4.76 2.64 8.02
CA ILE A 68 4.10 2.08 6.84
C ILE A 68 4.99 2.20 5.61
N ASP A 69 4.91 1.21 4.75
CA ASP A 69 5.48 1.26 3.42
C ASP A 69 4.72 2.23 2.50
N GLY A 70 5.44 2.80 1.56
CA GLY A 70 4.90 3.77 0.61
C GLY A 70 5.33 3.47 -0.82
N GLN A 71 5.86 4.48 -1.48
CA GLN A 71 6.27 4.41 -2.88
C GLN A 71 7.47 3.49 -3.09
N LYS A 72 7.53 2.90 -4.29
CA LYS A 72 8.68 2.20 -4.82
C LYS A 72 9.39 3.05 -5.87
N ALA A 73 10.71 2.90 -5.97
CA ALA A 73 11.48 3.53 -7.03
C ALA A 73 12.62 2.60 -7.49
N ALA A 74 13.08 2.79 -8.72
CA ALA A 74 14.29 2.16 -9.19
C ALA A 74 15.51 2.83 -8.54
N LEU A 75 16.56 2.07 -8.24
CA LEU A 75 17.86 2.61 -7.83
C LEU A 75 18.91 2.28 -8.89
N ASP A 76 19.31 1.03 -9.01
CA ASP A 76 20.32 0.55 -9.96
C ASP A 76 20.00 -0.89 -10.41
N GLU A 77 20.95 -1.59 -11.01
CA GLU A 77 20.77 -2.97 -11.48
C GLU A 77 20.54 -3.98 -10.35
N ARG A 78 21.09 -3.73 -9.17
CA ARG A 78 21.10 -4.64 -8.02
C ARG A 78 20.05 -4.33 -6.98
N PHE A 79 19.62 -3.06 -6.88
CA PHE A 79 18.75 -2.56 -5.82
C PHE A 79 17.54 -1.83 -6.38
N TRP A 80 16.49 -1.78 -5.57
CA TRP A 80 15.33 -0.92 -5.72
C TRP A 80 15.05 -0.21 -4.40
N LEU A 81 14.31 0.86 -4.43
CA LEU A 81 14.00 1.66 -3.26
C LEU A 81 12.57 1.43 -2.80
N GLN A 82 12.41 1.20 -1.50
CA GLN A 82 11.12 1.21 -0.81
C GLN A 82 11.10 2.35 0.20
N ARG A 83 10.11 3.22 0.08
CA ARG A 83 9.88 4.27 1.07
C ARG A 83 9.18 3.69 2.29
N PHE A 84 9.66 4.07 3.50
CA PHE A 84 8.98 3.84 4.76
C PHE A 84 8.79 5.16 5.51
N THR A 85 7.65 5.35 6.15
CA THR A 85 7.32 6.57 6.91
C THR A 85 6.52 6.25 8.15
N PRO A 86 6.56 7.09 9.20
CA PRO A 86 5.61 6.97 10.30
C PRO A 86 4.17 7.00 9.80
N ARG A 87 3.28 6.18 10.39
CA ARG A 87 1.85 6.24 10.10
C ARG A 87 1.27 7.57 10.55
N ARG A 88 0.56 8.22 9.65
CA ARG A 88 -0.20 9.42 9.95
C ARG A 88 -1.55 9.05 10.61
N PRO A 89 -2.22 9.98 11.31
CA PRO A 89 -3.51 9.71 11.95
C PRO A 89 -4.59 9.10 11.04
N ARG A 90 -4.53 9.38 9.73
CA ARG A 90 -5.46 8.86 8.73
C ARG A 90 -4.86 7.76 7.84
N SER A 91 -3.68 7.25 8.15
CA SER A 91 -3.08 6.14 7.40
C SER A 91 -3.97 4.92 7.48
N ARG A 92 -4.28 4.36 6.31
CA ARG A 92 -5.16 3.19 6.19
C ARG A 92 -4.40 1.91 6.47
N TRP A 93 -5.17 0.87 6.78
CA TRP A 93 -4.65 -0.47 6.89
C TRP A 93 -5.10 -1.29 5.69
N SER A 94 -4.18 -2.06 5.11
CA SER A 94 -4.54 -3.16 4.24
C SER A 94 -4.84 -4.41 5.07
N GLN A 95 -5.66 -5.31 4.57
CA GLN A 95 -5.92 -6.60 5.22
C GLN A 95 -4.61 -7.37 5.44
N ILE A 96 -3.66 -7.28 4.51
CA ILE A 96 -2.34 -7.93 4.61
C ILE A 96 -1.56 -7.34 5.80
N ASN A 97 -1.46 -6.01 5.91
CA ASN A 97 -0.71 -5.38 7.00
C ASN A 97 -1.43 -5.56 8.35
N ARG A 98 -2.78 -5.66 8.35
CA ARG A 98 -3.55 -5.99 9.54
C ARG A 98 -3.24 -7.40 10.04
N ALA A 99 -3.35 -8.40 9.18
CA ALA A 99 -3.02 -9.78 9.53
C ALA A 99 -1.57 -9.91 10.03
N ARG A 100 -0.64 -9.21 9.35
CA ARG A 100 0.77 -9.22 9.77
C ARG A 100 0.98 -8.55 11.12
N ALA A 101 0.26 -7.47 11.42
CA ALA A 101 0.33 -6.83 12.74
C ALA A 101 -0.20 -7.74 13.86
N ASP A 102 -1.28 -8.50 13.61
CA ASP A 102 -1.81 -9.50 14.55
C ASP A 102 -0.79 -10.62 14.81
N GLU A 103 -0.14 -11.14 13.76
CA GLU A 103 0.94 -12.13 13.88
C GLU A 103 2.12 -11.63 14.71
N LEU A 104 2.57 -10.40 14.43
CA LEU A 104 3.70 -9.77 15.14
C LEU A 104 3.35 -9.48 16.61
N ALA A 105 2.12 -9.11 16.90
CA ALA A 105 1.63 -8.94 18.26
C ALA A 105 1.57 -10.26 19.00
N GLY A 106 1.04 -11.32 18.39
CA GLY A 106 1.02 -12.68 18.95
C GLY A 106 2.42 -13.24 19.21
N ALA A 107 3.40 -12.88 18.40
CA ALA A 107 4.81 -13.24 18.57
C ALA A 107 5.56 -12.36 19.59
N GLY A 108 4.91 -11.39 20.23
CA GLY A 108 5.53 -10.47 21.21
C GLY A 108 6.54 -9.48 20.60
N ARG A 109 6.53 -9.30 19.28
CA ARG A 109 7.46 -8.40 18.57
C ARG A 109 6.99 -6.95 18.52
N MET A 110 5.70 -6.70 18.71
CA MET A 110 5.12 -5.37 18.60
C MET A 110 5.71 -4.42 19.65
N ARG A 111 6.18 -3.24 19.21
CA ARG A 111 6.64 -2.18 20.10
C ARG A 111 5.49 -1.25 20.48
N ALA A 112 5.67 -0.46 21.53
CA ALA A 112 4.63 0.45 22.04
C ALA A 112 4.08 1.38 20.94
N ALA A 113 4.96 1.94 20.07
CA ALA A 113 4.57 2.80 18.97
C ALA A 113 3.69 2.07 17.93
N GLY A 114 4.02 0.82 17.59
CA GLY A 114 3.21 -0.02 16.70
C GLY A 114 1.87 -0.36 17.29
N ALA A 115 1.85 -0.83 18.56
CA ALA A 115 0.63 -1.15 19.29
C ALA A 115 -0.33 0.06 19.35
N ALA A 116 0.20 1.26 19.64
CA ALA A 116 -0.59 2.48 19.68
C ALA A 116 -1.26 2.79 18.32
N GLN A 117 -0.61 2.51 17.18
CA GLN A 117 -1.22 2.69 15.86
C GLN A 117 -2.33 1.67 15.57
N VAL A 118 -2.17 0.43 16.03
CA VAL A 118 -3.20 -0.62 15.93
C VAL A 118 -4.42 -0.22 16.76
N GLU A 119 -4.23 0.10 18.04
CA GLU A 119 -5.34 0.49 18.93
C GLU A 119 -6.08 1.73 18.43
N ARG A 120 -5.37 2.75 17.95
CA ARG A 120 -6.00 3.92 17.33
C ARG A 120 -6.85 3.54 16.11
N ALA A 121 -6.35 2.61 15.28
CA ALA A 121 -7.08 2.16 14.10
C ALA A 121 -8.33 1.34 14.45
N LYS A 122 -8.31 0.58 15.55
CA LYS A 122 -9.48 -0.12 16.09
C LYS A 122 -10.51 0.86 16.62
N LEU A 123 -10.08 1.84 17.41
CA LEU A 123 -10.96 2.85 18.00
C LEU A 123 -11.70 3.70 16.96
N ASP A 124 -11.06 4.05 15.84
CA ASP A 124 -11.66 4.89 14.80
C ASP A 124 -12.22 4.10 13.60
N GLY A 125 -12.29 2.76 13.69
CA GLY A 125 -12.90 1.87 12.69
C GLY A 125 -12.05 1.62 11.45
N ARG A 126 -10.83 2.18 11.34
CA ARG A 126 -9.94 1.93 10.18
C ARG A 126 -9.43 0.49 10.13
N TRP A 127 -9.42 -0.19 11.27
CA TRP A 127 -9.00 -1.59 11.36
C TRP A 127 -9.98 -2.52 10.65
N GLU A 128 -11.28 -2.38 10.91
CA GLU A 128 -12.35 -3.15 10.26
C GLU A 128 -12.54 -2.74 8.81
N ALA A 129 -12.30 -1.46 8.51
CA ALA A 129 -12.36 -0.92 7.15
C ALA A 129 -11.09 -1.20 6.32
N ALA A 130 -10.23 -2.12 6.77
CA ALA A 130 -9.00 -2.48 6.05
C ALA A 130 -9.31 -2.96 4.62
N TYR A 131 -8.62 -2.36 3.65
CA TYR A 131 -8.85 -2.67 2.24
C TYR A 131 -8.17 -3.99 1.82
N ALA A 132 -8.82 -4.71 0.92
CA ALA A 132 -8.27 -5.92 0.34
C ALA A 132 -7.06 -5.60 -0.55
N GLY A 133 -6.08 -6.50 -0.57
CA GLY A 133 -4.95 -6.40 -1.50
C GLY A 133 -5.36 -6.68 -2.94
N GLN A 134 -4.48 -6.35 -3.89
CA GLN A 134 -4.72 -6.53 -5.33
C GLN A 134 -5.14 -7.96 -5.71
N ARG A 135 -4.59 -8.98 -5.03
CA ARG A 135 -4.89 -10.39 -5.30
C ARG A 135 -6.20 -10.88 -4.71
N THR A 136 -6.70 -10.21 -3.67
CA THR A 136 -7.85 -10.66 -2.87
C THR A 136 -9.06 -9.74 -3.01
N ALA A 137 -8.94 -8.64 -3.75
CA ALA A 137 -10.02 -7.69 -3.95
C ALA A 137 -11.15 -8.34 -4.78
N ALA A 138 -12.28 -8.61 -4.13
CA ALA A 138 -13.48 -9.08 -4.79
C ALA A 138 -14.19 -7.94 -5.54
N VAL A 139 -14.89 -8.28 -6.61
CA VAL A 139 -15.78 -7.35 -7.31
C VAL A 139 -17.04 -7.18 -6.46
N PRO A 140 -17.38 -5.98 -6.00
CA PRO A 140 -18.57 -5.78 -5.19
C PRO A 140 -19.84 -5.92 -6.02
N GLU A 141 -20.95 -6.32 -5.37
CA GLU A 141 -22.22 -6.63 -6.01
C GLU A 141 -22.78 -5.46 -6.83
N ASP A 142 -22.68 -4.24 -6.33
CA ASP A 142 -23.16 -3.05 -7.02
C ASP A 142 -22.35 -2.73 -8.30
N LEU A 143 -21.04 -2.99 -8.32
CA LEU A 143 -20.25 -2.92 -9.55
C LEU A 143 -20.60 -4.08 -10.50
N THR A 144 -20.81 -5.29 -9.98
CA THR A 144 -21.23 -6.45 -10.77
C THR A 144 -22.54 -6.16 -11.47
N ALA A 145 -23.52 -5.60 -10.77
CA ALA A 145 -24.82 -5.19 -11.34
C ALA A 145 -24.65 -4.10 -12.43
N GLY A 146 -23.80 -3.09 -12.17
CA GLY A 146 -23.51 -2.05 -13.17
C GLY A 146 -22.84 -2.57 -14.44
N LEU A 147 -21.91 -3.52 -14.30
CA LEU A 147 -21.26 -4.18 -15.43
C LEU A 147 -22.26 -5.07 -16.20
N ALA A 148 -23.10 -5.83 -15.50
CA ALA A 148 -24.12 -6.67 -16.15
C ALA A 148 -25.13 -5.86 -16.98
N ALA A 149 -25.42 -4.62 -16.58
CA ALA A 149 -26.27 -3.70 -17.33
C ALA A 149 -25.60 -3.12 -18.60
N ASN A 150 -24.27 -3.30 -18.77
CA ASN A 150 -23.52 -2.80 -19.92
C ASN A 150 -22.54 -3.87 -20.45
N PRO A 151 -22.97 -4.70 -21.45
CA PRO A 151 -22.15 -5.79 -21.96
C PRO A 151 -20.77 -5.38 -22.46
N ALA A 152 -20.62 -4.22 -23.11
CA ALA A 152 -19.33 -3.72 -23.59
C ALA A 152 -18.36 -3.43 -22.43
N ALA A 153 -18.86 -2.83 -21.35
CA ALA A 153 -18.06 -2.58 -20.16
C ALA A 153 -17.69 -3.89 -19.45
N GLN A 154 -18.60 -4.84 -19.38
CA GLN A 154 -18.35 -6.15 -18.76
C GLN A 154 -17.27 -6.94 -19.50
N GLU A 155 -17.37 -7.00 -20.84
CA GLU A 155 -16.36 -7.65 -21.69
C GLU A 155 -14.99 -7.03 -21.48
N PHE A 156 -14.89 -5.70 -21.55
CA PHE A 156 -13.60 -5.01 -21.39
C PHE A 156 -13.05 -5.12 -19.98
N PHE A 157 -13.90 -5.09 -18.94
CA PHE A 157 -13.47 -5.31 -17.55
C PHE A 157 -12.81 -6.68 -17.35
N ALA A 158 -13.26 -7.72 -18.06
CA ALA A 158 -12.68 -9.06 -17.98
C ALA A 158 -11.27 -9.14 -18.59
N THR A 159 -10.95 -8.24 -19.53
CA THR A 159 -9.62 -8.19 -20.18
C THR A 159 -8.60 -7.32 -19.44
N LEU A 160 -9.02 -6.56 -18.42
CA LEU A 160 -8.13 -5.67 -17.69
C LEU A 160 -7.00 -6.44 -16.99
N ASP A 161 -5.83 -5.85 -17.03
CA ASP A 161 -4.73 -6.28 -16.18
C ASP A 161 -5.05 -6.09 -14.69
N SER A 162 -4.26 -6.71 -13.84
CA SER A 162 -4.47 -6.68 -12.40
C SER A 162 -4.32 -5.27 -11.80
N ALA A 163 -3.53 -4.39 -12.39
CA ALA A 163 -3.31 -3.03 -11.91
C ALA A 163 -4.54 -2.15 -12.17
N ASN A 164 -5.05 -2.15 -13.40
CA ASN A 164 -6.25 -1.42 -13.79
C ASN A 164 -7.50 -1.94 -13.06
N ARG A 165 -7.67 -3.26 -13.01
CA ARG A 165 -8.76 -3.90 -12.26
C ARG A 165 -8.75 -3.46 -10.80
N TYR A 166 -7.60 -3.57 -10.14
CA TYR A 166 -7.46 -3.18 -8.73
C TYR A 166 -7.68 -1.69 -8.51
N ALA A 167 -7.19 -0.83 -9.40
CA ALA A 167 -7.38 0.61 -9.30
C ALA A 167 -8.87 1.01 -9.30
N ILE A 168 -9.71 0.33 -10.09
CA ILE A 168 -11.17 0.52 -10.08
C ILE A 168 -11.75 0.05 -8.75
N LEU A 169 -11.47 -1.20 -8.34
CA LEU A 169 -12.01 -1.81 -7.11
C LEU A 169 -11.64 -0.99 -5.88
N TYR A 170 -10.37 -0.58 -5.77
CA TYR A 170 -9.90 0.25 -4.68
C TYR A 170 -10.63 1.60 -4.61
N ARG A 171 -10.77 2.30 -5.74
CA ARG A 171 -11.46 3.61 -5.77
C ARG A 171 -12.95 3.50 -5.45
N ILE A 172 -13.61 2.40 -5.82
CA ILE A 172 -15.00 2.13 -5.43
C ILE A 172 -15.09 1.84 -3.94
N HIS A 173 -14.18 1.02 -3.38
CA HIS A 173 -14.09 0.76 -1.94
C HIS A 173 -13.93 2.04 -1.11
N GLU A 174 -13.20 3.02 -1.65
CA GLU A 174 -12.97 4.32 -1.05
C GLU A 174 -14.24 5.17 -0.89
N ALA A 175 -15.23 4.96 -1.73
CA ALA A 175 -16.47 5.73 -1.71
C ALA A 175 -17.40 5.19 -0.62
N LYS A 176 -17.31 5.76 0.58
CA LYS A 176 -18.15 5.35 1.74
C LYS A 176 -19.57 5.90 1.70
N ARG A 177 -19.80 7.04 1.01
CA ARG A 177 -21.14 7.63 0.88
C ARG A 177 -21.85 7.03 -0.33
N PRO A 178 -23.08 6.47 -0.17
CA PRO A 178 -23.82 5.82 -1.26
C PRO A 178 -23.91 6.63 -2.56
N PRO A 179 -24.24 7.95 -2.54
CA PRO A 179 -24.30 8.73 -3.79
C PRO A 179 -22.94 8.89 -4.47
N THR A 180 -21.86 9.00 -3.70
CA THR A 180 -20.50 9.09 -4.25
C THR A 180 -20.07 7.75 -4.85
N ARG A 181 -20.47 6.65 -4.21
CA ARG A 181 -20.16 5.29 -4.67
C ARG A 181 -20.90 4.99 -5.97
N ALA A 182 -22.19 5.25 -6.05
CA ALA A 182 -23.00 5.06 -7.25
C ALA A 182 -22.40 5.84 -8.45
N ARG A 183 -22.09 7.12 -8.26
CA ARG A 183 -21.48 7.97 -9.31
C ARG A 183 -20.12 7.47 -9.77
N ARG A 184 -19.32 6.88 -8.87
CA ARG A 184 -18.04 6.25 -9.26
C ARG A 184 -18.26 5.00 -10.09
N ILE A 185 -19.22 4.16 -9.74
CA ILE A 185 -19.56 2.96 -10.50
C ILE A 185 -20.01 3.36 -11.90
N GLU A 186 -20.97 4.27 -12.02
CA GLU A 186 -21.44 4.79 -13.31
C GLU A 186 -20.28 5.31 -14.18
N ARG A 187 -19.40 6.13 -13.58
CA ARG A 187 -18.22 6.66 -14.27
C ARG A 187 -17.30 5.55 -14.79
N TYR A 188 -17.02 4.52 -13.96
CA TYR A 188 -16.13 3.44 -14.38
C TYR A 188 -16.78 2.51 -15.40
N VAL A 189 -18.08 2.26 -15.30
CA VAL A 189 -18.81 1.51 -16.33
C VAL A 189 -18.77 2.26 -17.66
N ALA A 190 -19.00 3.58 -17.68
CA ALA A 190 -18.90 4.40 -18.90
C ALA A 190 -17.48 4.39 -19.49
N MET A 191 -16.44 4.55 -18.64
CA MET A 191 -15.03 4.49 -19.05
C MET A 191 -14.69 3.14 -19.69
N LEU A 192 -15.13 2.04 -19.08
CA LEU A 192 -14.91 0.68 -19.58
C LEU A 192 -15.66 0.42 -20.88
N ALA A 193 -16.88 0.92 -21.05
CA ALA A 193 -17.65 0.84 -22.31
C ALA A 193 -16.92 1.57 -23.46
N ALA A 194 -16.20 2.64 -23.15
CA ALA A 194 -15.35 3.35 -24.11
C ALA A 194 -13.96 2.68 -24.32
N ARG A 195 -13.71 1.51 -23.70
CA ARG A 195 -12.42 0.79 -23.70
C ARG A 195 -11.24 1.61 -23.19
N GLU A 196 -11.50 2.49 -22.23
CA GLU A 196 -10.48 3.29 -21.56
C GLU A 196 -9.98 2.62 -20.27
N THR A 197 -8.73 2.88 -19.90
CA THR A 197 -8.07 2.38 -18.69
C THR A 197 -7.65 3.53 -17.77
N ILE A 198 -7.37 3.23 -16.50
CA ILE A 198 -6.87 4.22 -15.53
C ILE A 198 -5.36 4.44 -15.69
N HIS A 199 -4.65 3.36 -16.00
CA HIS A 199 -3.21 3.36 -16.25
C HIS A 199 -2.96 2.95 -17.70
N PRO A 200 -2.00 3.56 -18.39
CA PRO A 200 -1.63 3.18 -19.75
C PRO A 200 -1.09 1.76 -19.79
#